data_dcc5df1f53cae130347ddab5ad3e07a9
#
_entry.id   dcc5df1f53cae130347ddab5ad3e07a9
#
_cell.length_a   1.000
_cell.length_b   1.000
_cell.length_c   1.000
_cell.angle_alpha   90.00
_cell.angle_beta   90.00
_cell.angle_gamma   90.00
#
_symmetry.space_group_name_H-M   'P 1'
#
loop_
_entity.id
_entity.type
_entity.pdbx_description
1 polymer ?
#
loop_
_entity_poly.entity_id
_entity_poly.type
_entity_poly.pdbx_seq_one_letter_code
_entity_poly.pdbx_strand_id
1 'polypeptide(L)'
;AFASPAALTFANSAGAPRQMLATALVCLWTARLGAFLVTRVFRDGGDSRFETVKKQPGTFLAYWTIQGVWVFVTALPVFLINGVARQSPLFWGDYASLALWALGFVIEFTADVQKFRFKSDPANKGRFITEGLWSLSRHPNYFGEILMWWGVAGVAISMNASPAISCASLLSPLFVTLLLTRVSGVPILEKAADERWGNESSYQAYKRSTPCLVPKLPGT
;
A
#
# COMPACT_ATOMS: atom_id res chain seq x y z
N ALA A 1 8.32 5.88 10.07
CA ALA A 1 9.39 6.06 9.07
C ALA A 1 8.95 6.95 7.88
N PHE A 2 7.75 6.74 7.29
CA PHE A 2 7.29 7.53 6.14
C PHE A 2 6.89 8.98 6.48
N ALA A 3 6.22 9.19 7.61
CA ALA A 3 5.71 10.52 7.97
C ALA A 3 6.83 11.52 8.32
N SER A 4 7.91 11.06 8.93
CA SER A 4 8.98 11.94 9.41
C SER A 4 9.72 12.68 8.28
N PRO A 5 10.19 12.02 7.19
CA PRO A 5 10.81 12.73 6.07
C PRO A 5 9.83 13.68 5.36
N ALA A 6 8.57 13.28 5.18
CA ALA A 6 7.57 14.14 4.56
C ALA A 6 7.27 15.39 5.42
N ALA A 7 7.23 15.25 6.73
CA ALA A 7 7.05 16.37 7.66
C ALA A 7 8.25 17.31 7.66
N LEU A 8 9.47 16.79 7.58
CA LEU A 8 10.70 17.61 7.52
C LEU A 8 10.77 18.43 6.22
N THR A 9 10.44 17.83 5.07
CA THR A 9 10.40 18.58 3.81
C THR A 9 9.29 19.62 3.82
N PHE A 10 8.14 19.32 4.40
CA PHE A 10 7.04 20.26 4.58
C PHE A 10 7.43 21.46 5.47
N ALA A 11 8.13 21.23 6.58
CA ALA A 11 8.56 22.30 7.50
C ALA A 11 9.47 23.34 6.84
N ASN A 12 10.17 22.95 5.78
CA ASN A 12 11.07 23.84 5.01
C ASN A 12 10.37 24.52 3.82
N SER A 13 9.08 24.27 3.61
CA SER A 13 8.31 24.82 2.49
C SER A 13 7.26 25.82 2.94
N ALA A 14 6.72 26.61 2.01
CA ALA A 14 5.75 27.69 2.29
C ALA A 14 4.35 27.19 2.70
N GLY A 15 4.14 25.88 2.90
CA GLY A 15 2.86 25.33 3.32
C GLY A 15 1.76 25.44 2.27
N ALA A 16 2.09 25.32 0.98
CA ALA A 16 1.09 25.36 -0.09
C ALA A 16 0.02 24.24 0.10
N PRO A 17 -1.23 24.48 -0.30
CA PRO A 17 -2.33 23.51 -0.09
C PRO A 17 -2.03 22.09 -0.61
N ARG A 18 -1.33 21.97 -1.75
CA ARG A 18 -0.94 20.67 -2.32
C ARG A 18 0.11 19.95 -1.48
N GLN A 19 1.06 20.69 -0.88
CA GLN A 19 2.05 20.13 0.03
C GLN A 19 1.39 19.59 1.30
N MET A 20 0.47 20.36 1.88
CA MET A 20 -0.33 19.94 3.05
C MET A 20 -1.14 18.69 2.72
N LEU A 21 -1.82 18.69 1.56
CA LEU A 21 -2.62 17.56 1.10
C LEU A 21 -1.75 16.30 0.96
N ALA A 22 -0.68 16.34 0.16
CA ALA A 22 0.18 15.18 -0.08
C ALA A 22 0.79 14.62 1.22
N THR A 23 1.24 15.51 2.10
CA THR A 23 1.78 15.12 3.41
C THR A 23 0.70 14.48 4.28
N ALA A 24 -0.51 15.04 4.33
CA ALA A 24 -1.62 14.49 5.09
C ALA A 24 -2.05 13.09 4.59
N LEU A 25 -2.10 12.87 3.28
CA LEU A 25 -2.43 11.55 2.69
C LEU A 25 -1.44 10.47 3.14
N VAL A 26 -0.13 10.77 3.09
CA VAL A 26 0.91 9.82 3.52
C VAL A 26 0.91 9.62 5.04
N CYS A 27 0.68 10.67 5.81
CA CYS A 27 0.55 10.55 7.27
C CYS A 27 -0.65 9.67 7.66
N LEU A 28 -1.79 9.84 7.01
CA LEU A 28 -2.99 9.04 7.24
C LEU A 28 -2.75 7.56 6.89
N TRP A 29 -2.14 7.30 5.72
CA TRP A 29 -1.76 5.94 5.32
C TRP A 29 -0.79 5.31 6.33
N THR A 30 0.26 6.04 6.75
CA THR A 30 1.25 5.57 7.73
C THR A 30 0.62 5.28 9.09
N ALA A 31 -0.29 6.14 9.55
CA ALA A 31 -0.99 5.94 10.82
C ALA A 31 -1.86 4.67 10.78
N ARG A 32 -2.60 4.46 9.70
CA ARG A 32 -3.40 3.24 9.48
C ARG A 32 -2.53 1.99 9.46
N LEU A 33 -1.49 1.99 8.62
CA LEU A 33 -0.58 0.84 8.51
C LEU A 33 0.11 0.55 9.83
N GLY A 34 0.58 1.58 10.54
CA GLY A 34 1.20 1.45 11.86
C GLY A 34 0.24 0.84 12.88
N ALA A 35 -0.98 1.33 12.96
CA ALA A 35 -2.02 0.79 13.85
C ALA A 35 -2.31 -0.69 13.53
N PHE A 36 -2.44 -1.03 12.24
CA PHE A 36 -2.65 -2.42 11.82
C PHE A 36 -1.48 -3.34 12.20
N LEU A 37 -0.23 -2.91 11.97
CA LEU A 37 0.96 -3.70 12.31
C LEU A 37 1.12 -3.88 13.82
N VAL A 38 0.88 -2.83 14.61
CA VAL A 38 0.91 -2.89 16.08
C VAL A 38 -0.13 -3.87 16.60
N THR A 39 -1.38 -3.77 16.14
CA THR A 39 -2.47 -4.68 16.52
C THR A 39 -2.13 -6.14 16.18
N ARG A 40 -1.51 -6.36 15.00
CA ARG A 40 -1.09 -7.68 14.56
C ARG A 40 0.01 -8.24 15.45
N VAL A 41 1.04 -7.46 15.78
CA VAL A 41 2.14 -7.89 16.66
C VAL A 41 1.63 -8.26 18.05
N PHE A 42 0.72 -7.47 18.62
CA PHE A 42 0.10 -7.80 19.92
C PHE A 42 -0.72 -9.09 19.87
N ARG A 43 -1.45 -9.33 18.77
CA ARG A 43 -2.24 -10.55 18.61
C ARG A 43 -1.37 -11.79 18.42
N ASP A 44 -0.33 -11.68 17.57
CA ASP A 44 0.48 -12.82 17.14
C ASP A 44 1.66 -13.10 18.11
N GLY A 45 1.84 -12.28 19.16
CA GLY A 45 2.86 -12.46 20.18
C GLY A 45 4.29 -12.11 19.75
N GLY A 46 4.46 -11.42 18.62
CA GLY A 46 5.74 -11.00 18.07
C GLY A 46 5.88 -11.24 16.57
N ASP A 47 6.98 -10.83 15.99
CA ASP A 47 7.30 -11.09 14.57
C ASP A 47 8.54 -11.99 14.48
N SER A 48 8.32 -13.30 14.35
CA SER A 48 9.36 -14.33 14.28
C SER A 48 10.33 -14.15 13.09
N ARG A 49 9.93 -13.39 12.06
CA ARG A 49 10.78 -13.14 10.88
C ARG A 49 12.08 -12.40 11.24
N PHE A 50 12.06 -11.60 12.31
CA PHE A 50 13.20 -10.81 12.74
C PHE A 50 14.12 -11.53 13.72
N GLU A 51 13.73 -12.65 14.31
CA GLU A 51 14.52 -13.34 15.33
C GLU A 51 15.89 -13.82 14.80
N THR A 52 15.93 -14.30 13.55
CA THR A 52 17.17 -14.71 12.90
C THR A 52 17.97 -13.53 12.37
N VAL A 53 17.27 -12.54 11.79
CA VAL A 53 17.89 -11.36 11.18
C VAL A 53 18.62 -10.49 12.21
N LYS A 54 18.06 -10.32 13.41
CA LYS A 54 18.67 -9.55 14.52
C LYS A 54 20.04 -10.08 14.95
N LYS A 55 20.29 -11.38 14.76
CA LYS A 55 21.53 -12.04 15.16
C LYS A 55 22.66 -11.90 14.14
N GLN A 56 22.39 -11.39 12.96
CA GLN A 56 23.34 -11.27 11.85
C GLN A 56 23.48 -9.80 11.41
N PRO A 57 24.52 -9.06 11.86
CA PRO A 57 24.64 -7.61 11.60
C PRO A 57 24.61 -7.25 10.12
N GLY A 58 25.26 -8.00 9.24
CA GLY A 58 25.25 -7.77 7.80
C GLY A 58 23.86 -7.95 7.16
N THR A 59 23.18 -9.02 7.53
CA THR A 59 21.81 -9.28 7.08
C THR A 59 20.86 -8.20 7.62
N PHE A 60 21.00 -7.81 8.88
CA PHE A 60 20.23 -6.75 9.49
C PHE A 60 20.40 -5.41 8.73
N LEU A 61 21.66 -5.01 8.46
CA LEU A 61 21.97 -3.80 7.68
C LEU A 61 21.35 -3.86 6.28
N ALA A 62 21.48 -4.98 5.58
CA ALA A 62 20.89 -5.15 4.24
C ALA A 62 19.37 -4.98 4.24
N TYR A 63 18.67 -5.60 5.19
CA TYR A 63 17.21 -5.47 5.32
C TYR A 63 16.80 -4.02 5.57
N TRP A 64 17.48 -3.31 6.48
CA TRP A 64 17.15 -1.91 6.77
C TRP A 64 17.51 -0.96 5.64
N THR A 65 18.58 -1.25 4.88
CA THR A 65 18.94 -0.47 3.69
C THR A 65 17.88 -0.64 2.60
N ILE A 66 17.47 -1.88 2.31
CA ILE A 66 16.38 -2.17 1.37
C ILE A 66 15.08 -1.49 1.81
N GLN A 67 14.77 -1.55 3.12
CA GLN A 67 13.61 -0.87 3.68
C GLN A 67 13.69 0.65 3.50
N GLY A 68 14.86 1.25 3.70
CA GLY A 68 15.10 2.68 3.48
C GLY A 68 14.89 3.08 2.02
N VAL A 69 15.43 2.31 1.08
CA VAL A 69 15.24 2.52 -0.37
C VAL A 69 13.77 2.38 -0.74
N TRP A 70 13.09 1.35 -0.24
CA TRP A 70 11.66 1.15 -0.47
C TRP A 70 10.84 2.36 0.01
N VAL A 71 11.08 2.82 1.24
CA VAL A 71 10.41 4.02 1.80
C VAL A 71 10.66 5.24 0.93
N PHE A 72 11.92 5.47 0.53
CA PHE A 72 12.31 6.62 -0.28
C PHE A 72 11.61 6.62 -1.64
N VAL A 73 11.68 5.52 -2.39
CA VAL A 73 11.07 5.42 -3.72
C VAL A 73 9.55 5.55 -3.64
N THR A 74 8.94 4.92 -2.65
CA THR A 74 7.48 4.99 -2.47
C THR A 74 7.02 6.41 -2.13
N ALA A 75 7.75 7.13 -1.27
CA ALA A 75 7.41 8.50 -0.86
C ALA A 75 7.91 9.58 -1.84
N LEU A 76 8.59 9.21 -2.92
CA LEU A 76 9.22 10.15 -3.86
C LEU A 76 8.28 11.26 -4.37
N PRO A 77 7.02 10.99 -4.77
CA PRO A 77 6.12 12.06 -5.20
C PRO A 77 5.89 13.13 -4.13
N VAL A 78 5.83 12.74 -2.86
CA VAL A 78 5.63 13.68 -1.74
C VAL A 78 6.86 14.56 -1.54
N PHE A 79 8.07 13.99 -1.65
CA PHE A 79 9.30 14.77 -1.60
C PHE A 79 9.37 15.78 -2.75
N LEU A 80 9.00 15.36 -3.96
CA LEU A 80 8.98 16.22 -5.13
C LEU A 80 7.97 17.37 -4.97
N ILE A 81 6.75 17.09 -4.49
CA ILE A 81 5.73 18.10 -4.22
C ILE A 81 6.25 19.11 -3.17
N ASN A 82 6.84 18.62 -2.09
CA ASN A 82 7.30 19.46 -0.99
C ASN A 82 8.57 20.25 -1.35
N GLY A 83 9.34 19.81 -2.34
CA GLY A 83 10.52 20.49 -2.84
C GLY A 83 10.24 21.70 -3.76
N VAL A 84 9.00 21.85 -4.26
CA VAL A 84 8.64 22.96 -5.17
C VAL A 84 8.04 24.12 -4.38
N ALA A 85 8.76 25.21 -4.28
CA ALA A 85 8.37 26.39 -3.48
C ALA A 85 7.16 27.15 -4.06
N ARG A 86 7.06 27.25 -5.39
CA ARG A 86 5.96 27.94 -6.07
C ARG A 86 5.11 26.91 -6.81
N GLN A 87 3.86 26.78 -6.40
CA GLN A 87 2.91 25.82 -6.97
C GLN A 87 1.68 26.55 -7.54
N SER A 88 1.14 26.00 -8.62
CA SER A 88 -0.14 26.44 -9.15
C SER A 88 -1.26 26.15 -8.14
N PRO A 89 -2.39 26.88 -8.18
CA PRO A 89 -3.59 26.52 -7.43
C PRO A 89 -4.03 25.07 -7.69
N LEU A 90 -4.77 24.51 -6.75
CA LEU A 90 -5.42 23.21 -6.97
C LEU A 90 -6.41 23.29 -8.11
N PHE A 91 -6.48 22.26 -8.93
CA PHE A 91 -7.42 22.16 -10.04
C PHE A 91 -8.03 20.74 -10.13
N TRP A 92 -8.89 20.48 -11.11
CA TRP A 92 -9.64 19.23 -11.21
C TRP A 92 -8.76 17.96 -11.15
N GLY A 93 -7.53 18.00 -11.68
CA GLY A 93 -6.60 16.88 -11.64
C GLY A 93 -6.16 16.50 -10.22
N ASP A 94 -6.03 17.49 -9.33
CA ASP A 94 -5.74 17.22 -7.90
C ASP A 94 -6.93 16.53 -7.24
N TYR A 95 -8.15 16.99 -7.51
CA TYR A 95 -9.37 16.40 -6.95
C TYR A 95 -9.61 14.98 -7.48
N ALA A 96 -9.36 14.72 -8.77
CA ALA A 96 -9.45 13.38 -9.34
C ALA A 96 -8.41 12.44 -8.69
N SER A 97 -7.19 12.93 -8.49
CA SER A 97 -6.12 12.17 -7.82
C SER A 97 -6.45 11.89 -6.35
N LEU A 98 -7.03 12.85 -5.65
CA LEU A 98 -7.52 12.68 -4.29
C LEU A 98 -8.66 11.65 -4.22
N ALA A 99 -9.59 11.69 -5.16
CA ALA A 99 -10.68 10.70 -5.25
C ALA A 99 -10.14 9.29 -5.48
N LEU A 100 -9.14 9.14 -6.36
CA LEU A 100 -8.45 7.85 -6.60
C LEU A 100 -7.75 7.35 -5.34
N TRP A 101 -7.05 8.23 -4.62
CA TRP A 101 -6.41 7.89 -3.35
C TRP A 101 -7.45 7.45 -2.31
N ALA A 102 -8.54 8.22 -2.14
CA ALA A 102 -9.59 7.91 -1.19
C ALA A 102 -10.27 6.57 -1.48
N LEU A 103 -10.55 6.29 -2.77
CA LEU A 103 -11.07 4.99 -3.20
C LEU A 103 -10.11 3.85 -2.81
N GLY A 104 -8.82 4.00 -3.12
CA GLY A 104 -7.79 3.02 -2.75
C GLY A 104 -7.74 2.79 -1.25
N PHE A 105 -7.75 3.87 -0.46
CA PHE A 105 -7.73 3.82 1.00
C PHE A 105 -8.95 3.06 1.58
N VAL A 106 -10.15 3.36 1.08
CA VAL A 106 -11.38 2.69 1.52
C VAL A 106 -11.35 1.20 1.17
N ILE A 107 -10.90 0.85 -0.04
CA ILE A 107 -10.78 -0.55 -0.46
C ILE A 107 -9.80 -1.29 0.44
N GLU A 108 -8.59 -0.75 0.64
CA GLU A 108 -7.56 -1.40 1.43
C GLU A 108 -7.99 -1.55 2.90
N PHE A 109 -8.47 -0.46 3.51
CA PHE A 109 -8.95 -0.48 4.89
C PHE A 109 -10.07 -1.50 5.09
N THR A 110 -11.06 -1.51 4.22
CA THR A 110 -12.20 -2.45 4.28
C THR A 110 -11.73 -3.89 4.13
N ALA A 111 -10.84 -4.16 3.16
CA ALA A 111 -10.29 -5.49 2.93
C ALA A 111 -9.50 -6.00 4.15
N ASP A 112 -8.66 -5.14 4.74
CA ASP A 112 -7.89 -5.49 5.93
C ASP A 112 -8.79 -5.76 7.14
N VAL A 113 -9.83 -4.95 7.37
CA VAL A 113 -10.81 -5.16 8.45
C VAL A 113 -11.57 -6.46 8.24
N GLN A 114 -12.04 -6.75 7.02
CA GLN A 114 -12.73 -8.01 6.70
C GLN A 114 -11.83 -9.20 7.00
N LYS A 115 -10.59 -9.19 6.53
CA LYS A 115 -9.61 -10.26 6.76
C LYS A 115 -9.26 -10.41 8.24
N PHE A 116 -9.11 -9.30 8.95
CA PHE A 116 -8.85 -9.32 10.39
C PHE A 116 -10.00 -9.98 11.16
N ARG A 117 -11.25 -9.56 10.91
CA ARG A 117 -12.44 -10.14 11.54
C ARG A 117 -12.58 -11.63 11.23
N PHE A 118 -12.43 -12.00 9.96
CA PHE A 118 -12.48 -13.41 9.53
C PHE A 118 -11.46 -14.28 10.27
N LYS A 119 -10.21 -13.82 10.39
CA LYS A 119 -9.15 -14.55 11.08
C LYS A 119 -9.30 -14.56 12.60
N SER A 120 -10.01 -13.60 13.18
CA SER A 120 -10.24 -13.51 14.62
C SER A 120 -11.35 -14.44 15.10
N ASP A 121 -12.19 -14.95 14.20
CA ASP A 121 -13.24 -15.92 14.50
C ASP A 121 -12.65 -17.33 14.55
N PRO A 122 -12.73 -18.03 15.71
CA PRO A 122 -12.27 -19.41 15.85
C PRO A 122 -12.92 -20.40 14.87
N ALA A 123 -14.17 -20.16 14.44
CA ALA A 123 -14.88 -20.99 13.47
C ALA A 123 -14.21 -20.97 12.08
N ASN A 124 -13.41 -19.96 11.78
CA ASN A 124 -12.69 -19.81 10.52
C ASN A 124 -11.24 -20.33 10.57
N LYS A 125 -10.84 -20.97 11.67
CA LYS A 125 -9.50 -21.52 11.80
C LYS A 125 -9.21 -22.55 10.70
N GLY A 126 -8.13 -22.33 9.95
CA GLY A 126 -7.76 -23.21 8.83
C GLY A 126 -8.39 -22.85 7.50
N ARG A 127 -9.39 -21.98 7.45
CA ARG A 127 -10.11 -21.57 6.24
C ARG A 127 -9.50 -20.35 5.57
N PHE A 128 -9.83 -20.13 4.31
CA PHE A 128 -9.52 -18.92 3.53
C PHE A 128 -10.78 -18.05 3.37
N ILE A 129 -10.58 -16.73 3.29
CA ILE A 129 -11.68 -15.77 3.16
C ILE A 129 -12.14 -15.68 1.70
N THR A 130 -13.47 -15.66 1.50
CA THR A 130 -14.12 -15.59 0.18
C THR A 130 -15.30 -14.60 0.15
N GLU A 131 -15.46 -13.79 1.19
CA GLU A 131 -16.60 -12.89 1.37
C GLU A 131 -16.20 -11.41 1.24
N GLY A 132 -17.20 -10.54 1.05
CA GLY A 132 -16.98 -9.10 0.91
C GLY A 132 -16.07 -8.77 -0.28
N LEU A 133 -15.08 -7.90 -0.10
CA LEU A 133 -14.13 -7.54 -1.16
C LEU A 133 -13.28 -8.74 -1.63
N TRP A 134 -13.09 -9.75 -0.78
CA TRP A 134 -12.35 -10.97 -1.11
C TRP A 134 -13.11 -11.90 -2.05
N SER A 135 -14.42 -11.70 -2.25
CA SER A 135 -15.18 -12.37 -3.32
C SER A 135 -14.98 -11.75 -4.69
N LEU A 136 -14.53 -10.49 -4.74
CA LEU A 136 -14.32 -9.72 -5.97
C LEU A 136 -12.87 -9.75 -6.44
N SER A 137 -11.91 -9.86 -5.52
CA SER A 137 -10.47 -9.98 -5.78
C SER A 137 -9.82 -10.85 -4.71
N ARG A 138 -8.77 -11.59 -5.07
CA ARG A 138 -7.98 -12.36 -4.10
C ARG A 138 -6.99 -11.50 -3.29
N HIS A 139 -6.68 -10.30 -3.79
CA HIS A 139 -5.80 -9.33 -3.12
C HIS A 139 -6.37 -7.89 -3.20
N PRO A 140 -7.60 -7.66 -2.67
CA PRO A 140 -8.24 -6.34 -2.78
C PRO A 140 -7.50 -5.25 -2.02
N ASN A 141 -6.81 -5.59 -0.92
CA ASN A 141 -5.97 -4.65 -0.18
C ASN A 141 -4.76 -4.18 -1.00
N TYR A 142 -4.10 -5.06 -1.75
CA TYR A 142 -3.00 -4.65 -2.64
C TYR A 142 -3.49 -3.79 -3.81
N PHE A 143 -4.67 -4.09 -4.33
CA PHE A 143 -5.29 -3.23 -5.33
C PHE A 143 -5.54 -1.82 -4.77
N GLY A 144 -6.08 -1.72 -3.55
CA GLY A 144 -6.27 -0.45 -2.85
C GLY A 144 -4.97 0.32 -2.64
N GLU A 145 -3.92 -0.35 -2.17
CA GLU A 145 -2.60 0.27 -1.98
C GLU A 145 -2.00 0.80 -3.28
N ILE A 146 -2.09 0.04 -4.37
CA ILE A 146 -1.65 0.49 -5.69
C ILE A 146 -2.41 1.75 -6.11
N LEU A 147 -3.74 1.78 -5.98
CA LEU A 147 -4.55 2.97 -6.32
C LEU A 147 -4.13 4.19 -5.50
N MET A 148 -3.84 4.04 -4.21
CA MET A 148 -3.39 5.17 -3.38
C MET A 148 -2.10 5.78 -3.91
N TRP A 149 -1.11 4.98 -4.26
CA TRP A 149 0.16 5.49 -4.77
C TRP A 149 0.05 6.10 -6.16
N TRP A 150 -0.85 5.60 -7.01
CA TRP A 150 -1.23 6.27 -8.26
C TRP A 150 -1.92 7.62 -7.98
N GLY A 151 -2.77 7.70 -6.95
CA GLY A 151 -3.37 8.96 -6.50
C GLY A 151 -2.33 9.98 -6.05
N VAL A 152 -1.35 9.58 -5.20
CA VAL A 152 -0.27 10.50 -4.76
C VAL A 152 0.58 10.98 -5.92
N ALA A 153 0.95 10.10 -6.85
CA ALA A 153 1.67 10.48 -8.06
C ALA A 153 0.85 11.43 -8.95
N GLY A 154 -0.45 11.20 -9.06
CA GLY A 154 -1.37 12.07 -9.77
C GLY A 154 -1.40 13.49 -9.22
N VAL A 155 -1.36 13.68 -7.90
CA VAL A 155 -1.22 15.00 -7.26
C VAL A 155 0.10 15.67 -7.67
N ALA A 156 1.21 14.93 -7.73
CA ALA A 156 2.51 15.47 -8.15
C ALA A 156 2.51 15.86 -9.64
N ILE A 157 1.88 15.06 -10.49
CA ILE A 157 1.75 15.34 -11.93
C ILE A 157 0.86 16.57 -12.15
N SER A 158 -0.23 16.67 -11.40
CA SER A 158 -1.16 17.81 -11.43
C SER A 158 -0.49 19.13 -11.09
N MET A 159 0.60 19.13 -10.34
CA MET A 159 1.37 20.33 -10.04
C MET A 159 1.94 20.99 -11.31
N ASN A 160 2.19 20.22 -12.37
CA ASN A 160 2.72 20.66 -13.65
C ASN A 160 4.00 21.52 -13.55
N ALA A 161 4.85 21.19 -12.58
CA ALA A 161 6.08 21.96 -12.30
C ALA A 161 7.14 21.76 -13.38
N SER A 162 7.37 20.53 -13.82
CA SER A 162 8.21 20.18 -14.95
C SER A 162 7.96 18.74 -15.43
N PRO A 163 8.26 18.41 -16.71
CA PRO A 163 8.19 17.04 -17.20
C PRO A 163 9.04 16.04 -16.39
N ALA A 164 10.20 16.48 -15.94
CA ALA A 164 11.11 15.64 -15.14
C ALA A 164 10.48 15.25 -13.80
N ILE A 165 9.82 16.17 -13.11
CA ILE A 165 9.09 15.91 -11.85
C ILE A 165 7.92 14.94 -12.10
N SER A 166 7.15 15.16 -13.17
CA SER A 166 6.05 14.30 -13.54
C SER A 166 6.53 12.86 -13.81
N CYS A 167 7.58 12.69 -14.61
CA CYS A 167 8.18 11.39 -14.88
C CYS A 167 8.74 10.73 -13.62
N ALA A 168 9.48 11.47 -12.79
CA ALA A 168 10.04 10.95 -11.55
C ALA A 168 8.94 10.51 -10.56
N SER A 169 7.81 11.20 -10.54
CA SER A 169 6.67 10.85 -9.68
C SER A 169 6.05 9.49 -10.04
N LEU A 170 6.13 9.05 -11.30
CA LEU A 170 5.64 7.75 -11.73
C LEU A 170 6.49 6.58 -11.21
N LEU A 171 7.73 6.82 -10.78
CA LEU A 171 8.58 5.77 -10.23
C LEU A 171 7.94 5.12 -8.99
N SER A 172 7.26 5.89 -8.16
CA SER A 172 6.60 5.39 -6.95
C SER A 172 5.48 4.37 -7.26
N PRO A 173 4.41 4.71 -7.97
CA PRO A 173 3.33 3.75 -8.22
C PRO A 173 3.77 2.58 -9.09
N LEU A 174 4.69 2.77 -10.04
CA LEU A 174 5.26 1.68 -10.83
C LEU A 174 6.06 0.72 -9.95
N PHE A 175 6.90 1.25 -9.06
CA PHE A 175 7.66 0.45 -8.10
C PHE A 175 6.74 -0.34 -7.17
N VAL A 176 5.74 0.31 -6.56
CA VAL A 176 4.78 -0.36 -5.67
C VAL A 176 4.01 -1.44 -6.43
N THR A 177 3.54 -1.13 -7.63
CA THR A 177 2.83 -2.10 -8.49
C THR A 177 3.72 -3.31 -8.79
N LEU A 178 4.95 -3.10 -9.23
CA LEU A 178 5.91 -4.18 -9.52
C LEU A 178 6.23 -5.00 -8.27
N LEU A 179 6.52 -4.32 -7.15
CA LEU A 179 6.86 -4.96 -5.88
C LEU A 179 5.73 -5.87 -5.40
N LEU A 180 4.50 -5.36 -5.36
CA LEU A 180 3.35 -6.11 -4.86
C LEU A 180 2.91 -7.24 -5.81
N THR A 181 3.00 -7.03 -7.13
CA THR A 181 2.49 -8.01 -8.10
C THR A 181 3.51 -9.07 -8.52
N ARG A 182 4.83 -8.77 -8.43
CA ARG A 182 5.87 -9.64 -9.00
C ARG A 182 6.94 -10.09 -7.99
N VAL A 183 7.14 -9.37 -6.87
CA VAL A 183 8.29 -9.62 -6.00
C VAL A 183 7.87 -10.12 -4.61
N SER A 184 7.16 -9.31 -3.83
CA SER A 184 6.97 -9.56 -2.39
C SER A 184 5.53 -9.72 -1.93
N GLY A 185 4.56 -9.31 -2.72
CA GLY A 185 3.15 -9.34 -2.34
C GLY A 185 2.44 -10.61 -2.81
N VAL A 186 1.79 -10.49 -3.96
CA VAL A 186 0.97 -11.56 -4.57
C VAL A 186 1.71 -12.89 -4.69
N PRO A 187 2.94 -12.97 -5.25
CA PRO A 187 3.58 -14.28 -5.47
C PRO A 187 3.79 -15.08 -4.19
N ILE A 188 4.21 -14.40 -3.11
CA ILE A 188 4.46 -15.04 -1.82
C ILE A 188 3.15 -15.55 -1.22
N LEU A 189 2.09 -14.74 -1.27
CA LEU A 189 0.79 -15.11 -0.70
C LEU A 189 0.08 -16.20 -1.50
N GLU A 190 0.12 -16.13 -2.85
CA GLU A 190 -0.45 -17.18 -3.70
C GLU A 190 0.26 -18.52 -3.49
N LYS A 191 1.61 -18.51 -3.43
CA LYS A 191 2.38 -19.73 -3.14
C LYS A 191 1.99 -20.32 -1.78
N ALA A 192 1.97 -19.51 -0.73
CA ALA A 192 1.60 -19.97 0.61
C ALA A 192 0.15 -20.49 0.68
N ALA A 193 -0.76 -19.88 -0.09
CA ALA A 193 -2.15 -20.34 -0.18
C ALA A 193 -2.27 -21.65 -0.96
N ASP A 194 -1.54 -21.81 -2.05
CA ASP A 194 -1.49 -23.04 -2.84
C ASP A 194 -0.90 -24.21 -2.03
N GLU A 195 0.17 -23.96 -1.25
CA GLU A 195 0.73 -24.98 -0.36
C GLU A 195 -0.25 -25.42 0.73
N ARG A 196 -1.10 -24.51 1.21
CA ARG A 196 -2.01 -24.79 2.32
C ARG A 196 -3.34 -25.38 1.88
N TRP A 197 -3.93 -24.87 0.80
CA TRP A 197 -5.29 -25.21 0.36
C TRP A 197 -5.34 -25.71 -1.08
N GLY A 198 -4.21 -25.87 -1.77
CA GLY A 198 -4.17 -26.23 -3.20
C GLY A 198 -4.89 -27.53 -3.55
N ASN A 199 -4.99 -28.48 -2.62
CA ASN A 199 -5.71 -29.75 -2.80
C ASN A 199 -7.22 -29.66 -2.51
N GLU A 200 -7.71 -28.51 -2.01
CA GLU A 200 -9.13 -28.32 -1.71
C GLU A 200 -9.88 -27.87 -2.97
N SER A 201 -10.96 -28.62 -3.33
CA SER A 201 -11.79 -28.28 -4.50
C SER A 201 -12.46 -26.91 -4.36
N SER A 202 -12.84 -26.53 -3.14
CA SER A 202 -13.39 -25.22 -2.79
C SER A 202 -12.42 -24.07 -3.08
N TYR A 203 -11.14 -24.24 -2.72
CA TYR A 203 -10.10 -23.24 -3.00
C TYR A 203 -9.81 -23.13 -4.50
N GLN A 204 -9.74 -24.25 -5.20
CA GLN A 204 -9.55 -24.25 -6.65
C GLN A 204 -10.72 -23.59 -7.40
N ALA A 205 -11.95 -23.81 -6.94
CA ALA A 205 -13.12 -23.13 -7.48
C ALA A 205 -13.04 -21.60 -7.25
N TYR A 206 -12.71 -21.17 -6.03
CA TYR A 206 -12.50 -19.76 -5.69
C TYR A 206 -11.41 -19.12 -6.55
N LYS A 207 -10.26 -19.81 -6.70
CA LYS A 207 -9.12 -19.31 -7.47
C LYS A 207 -9.46 -19.12 -8.96
N ARG A 208 -10.29 -20.00 -9.53
CA ARG A 208 -10.78 -19.88 -10.93
C ARG A 208 -11.81 -18.77 -11.12
N SER A 209 -12.69 -18.57 -10.13
CA SER A 209 -13.81 -17.61 -10.25
C SER A 209 -13.49 -16.19 -9.80
N THR A 210 -12.36 -16.00 -9.08
CA THR A 210 -12.01 -14.71 -8.49
C THR A 210 -10.68 -14.20 -9.04
N PRO A 211 -10.65 -13.01 -9.68
CA PRO A 211 -9.42 -12.41 -10.22
C PRO A 211 -8.36 -12.20 -9.14
N CYS A 212 -7.09 -12.24 -9.55
CA CYS A 212 -5.98 -12.12 -8.63
C CYS A 212 -5.90 -10.75 -7.95
N LEU A 213 -6.01 -9.66 -8.72
CA LEU A 213 -5.75 -8.29 -8.25
C LEU A 213 -6.91 -7.33 -8.54
N VAL A 214 -7.22 -7.10 -9.81
CA VAL A 214 -8.27 -6.15 -10.19
C VAL A 214 -9.63 -6.75 -9.87
N PRO A 215 -10.44 -6.09 -9.01
CA PRO A 215 -11.75 -6.63 -8.64
C PRO A 215 -12.68 -6.78 -9.86
N LYS A 216 -13.37 -7.90 -9.94
CA LYS A 216 -14.47 -8.05 -10.89
C LYS A 216 -15.67 -7.18 -10.47
N LEU A 217 -16.47 -6.78 -11.43
CA LEU A 217 -17.71 -6.08 -11.13
C LEU A 217 -18.71 -7.03 -10.44
N PRO A 218 -19.50 -6.55 -9.47
CA PRO A 218 -20.55 -7.35 -8.86
C PRO A 218 -21.52 -7.88 -9.95
N GLY A 219 -21.74 -9.20 -9.99
CA GLY A 219 -22.67 -9.82 -10.94
C GLY A 219 -22.05 -10.31 -12.27
N THR A 220 -20.70 -10.23 -12.42
CA THR A 220 -19.98 -10.80 -13.59
C THR A 220 -19.22 -12.07 -13.25
#